data_1801ac7a46cc9dfe32f9ca40a74938b2
#
_entry.id   1801ac7a46cc9dfe32f9ca40a74938b2
#
_cell.length_a   1.000
_cell.length_b   1.000
_cell.length_c   1.000
_cell.angle_alpha   90.00
_cell.angle_beta   90.00
_cell.angle_gamma   90.00
#
_symmetry.space_group_name_H-M   'P 1'
#
loop_
_entity.id
_entity.type
_entity.pdbx_description
1 polymer ?
#
loop_
_entity_poly.entity_id
_entity_poly.type
_entity_poly.pdbx_seq_one_letter_code
_entity_poly.pdbx_strand_id
1 'polypeptide(L)'
;MKQVLGIILTAALTVSIVSGTSYNQSVEATKQTDIKWLQEIQTQAKQAHSLDGKVVLEKTTLAQVHKAYKGEKSSNWCQSGNGLASADRALHYCSTYGVKDAKAKVSAIVYDPKQVKRTITVKEVKQAYPTAKLDKTFNVMTVSSKQVNIYLNLNSDRTQVMSILVKYN
;
A
#
# COMPACT_ATOMS: atom_id res chain seq x y z
N MET A 1 49.58 -29.88 34.66
CA MET A 1 49.58 -29.46 33.26
C MET A 1 48.78 -30.47 32.44
N LYS A 2 47.55 -30.16 32.09
CA LYS A 2 46.72 -30.98 31.18
C LYS A 2 46.34 -30.09 30.00
N GLN A 3 46.88 -30.45 28.82
CA GLN A 3 46.54 -29.82 27.56
C GLN A 3 45.20 -30.39 27.09
N VAL A 4 44.26 -29.48 26.76
CA VAL A 4 43.00 -29.83 26.10
C VAL A 4 43.13 -29.50 24.64
N LEU A 5 43.12 -30.57 23.81
CA LEU A 5 43.18 -30.49 22.33
C LEU A 5 41.81 -30.09 21.83
N GLY A 6 41.65 -28.87 21.27
CA GLY A 6 40.45 -28.43 20.60
C GLY A 6 40.40 -28.97 19.17
N ILE A 7 39.37 -29.76 18.89
CA ILE A 7 39.05 -30.23 17.54
C ILE A 7 38.28 -29.14 16.81
N ILE A 8 38.86 -28.55 15.78
CA ILE A 8 38.17 -27.61 14.88
C ILE A 8 37.46 -28.45 13.82
N LEU A 9 36.12 -28.48 13.90
CA LEU A 9 35.27 -29.10 12.88
C LEU A 9 35.00 -28.07 11.78
N THR A 10 35.74 -28.15 10.67
CA THR A 10 35.49 -27.38 9.44
C THR A 10 34.34 -28.04 8.66
N ALA A 11 33.13 -27.49 8.77
CA ALA A 11 32.00 -27.87 7.94
C ALA A 11 32.21 -27.20 6.54
N ALA A 12 32.57 -27.99 5.53
CA ALA A 12 32.55 -27.55 4.16
C ALA A 12 31.14 -27.47 3.65
N LEU A 13 30.62 -26.24 3.46
CA LEU A 13 29.37 -25.98 2.75
C LEU A 13 29.61 -26.19 1.26
N THR A 14 29.18 -27.32 0.72
CA THR A 14 29.06 -27.52 -0.72
C THR A 14 27.85 -26.71 -1.24
N VAL A 15 28.14 -25.58 -1.87
CA VAL A 15 27.12 -24.81 -2.61
C VAL A 15 26.90 -25.52 -3.95
N SER A 16 25.82 -26.30 -4.05
CA SER A 16 25.34 -26.82 -5.33
C SER A 16 24.69 -25.69 -6.11
N ILE A 17 25.36 -25.18 -7.13
CA ILE A 17 24.80 -24.23 -8.09
C ILE A 17 23.83 -25.00 -8.99
N VAL A 18 22.54 -24.95 -8.67
CA VAL A 18 21.46 -25.38 -9.56
C VAL A 18 21.11 -24.16 -10.42
N SER A 19 21.72 -24.07 -11.59
CA SER A 19 21.36 -23.09 -12.63
C SER A 19 20.00 -23.48 -13.21
N GLY A 20 18.91 -22.79 -12.75
CA GLY A 20 17.57 -22.96 -13.29
C GLY A 20 16.42 -22.39 -12.46
N THR A 21 16.65 -21.94 -11.23
CA THR A 21 15.56 -21.56 -10.30
C THR A 21 15.46 -20.07 -9.96
N SER A 22 16.40 -19.24 -10.41
CA SER A 22 16.47 -17.83 -9.96
C SER A 22 15.29 -16.96 -10.43
N TYR A 23 14.70 -17.24 -11.59
CA TYR A 23 13.61 -16.41 -12.11
C TYR A 23 12.29 -16.63 -11.35
N ASN A 24 11.97 -17.87 -11.01
CA ASN A 24 10.73 -18.18 -10.28
C ASN A 24 10.79 -17.70 -8.82
N GLN A 25 11.94 -17.80 -8.15
CA GLN A 25 12.10 -17.31 -6.77
C GLN A 25 11.97 -15.79 -6.65
N SER A 26 12.47 -15.01 -7.61
CA SER A 26 12.32 -13.56 -7.60
C SER A 26 10.88 -13.11 -7.81
N VAL A 27 10.12 -13.78 -8.68
CA VAL A 27 8.71 -13.49 -8.94
C VAL A 27 7.83 -13.86 -7.74
N GLU A 28 8.07 -14.99 -7.08
CA GLU A 28 7.32 -15.38 -5.88
C GLU A 28 7.63 -14.47 -4.69
N ALA A 29 8.89 -14.08 -4.48
CA ALA A 29 9.27 -13.12 -3.46
C ALA A 29 8.61 -11.76 -3.66
N THR A 30 8.51 -11.27 -4.91
CA THR A 30 7.83 -10.02 -5.24
C THR A 30 6.33 -10.11 -4.95
N LYS A 31 5.66 -11.20 -5.35
CA LYS A 31 4.22 -11.43 -5.08
C LYS A 31 3.92 -11.48 -3.58
N GLN A 32 4.74 -12.17 -2.79
CA GLN A 32 4.59 -12.20 -1.34
C GLN A 32 4.75 -10.82 -0.71
N THR A 33 5.65 -10.00 -1.27
CA THR A 33 5.84 -8.60 -0.84
C THR A 33 4.61 -7.75 -1.15
N ASP A 34 3.93 -7.98 -2.28
CA ASP A 34 2.73 -7.24 -2.68
C ASP A 34 1.52 -7.61 -1.81
N ILE A 35 1.34 -8.89 -1.49
CA ILE A 35 0.30 -9.34 -0.54
C ILE A 35 0.52 -8.72 0.84
N LYS A 36 1.75 -8.71 1.37
CA LYS A 36 2.08 -8.08 2.66
C LYS A 36 1.78 -6.58 2.64
N TRP A 37 2.16 -5.89 1.58
CA TRP A 37 1.88 -4.45 1.44
C TRP A 37 0.37 -4.15 1.46
N LEU A 38 -0.45 -4.94 0.78
CA LEU A 38 -1.90 -4.84 0.85
C LEU A 38 -2.43 -5.08 2.27
N GLN A 39 -1.92 -6.10 2.97
CA GLN A 39 -2.31 -6.41 4.35
C GLN A 39 -1.90 -5.30 5.33
N GLU A 40 -0.76 -4.65 5.11
CA GLU A 40 -0.32 -3.48 5.88
C GLU A 40 -1.26 -2.30 5.67
N ILE A 41 -1.66 -2.00 4.41
CA ILE A 41 -2.69 -0.99 4.12
C ILE A 41 -3.96 -1.28 4.91
N GLN A 42 -4.46 -2.52 4.91
CA GLN A 42 -5.67 -2.88 5.65
C GLN A 42 -5.49 -2.70 7.17
N THR A 43 -4.34 -3.08 7.70
CA THR A 43 -4.04 -2.98 9.13
C THR A 43 -4.05 -1.52 9.59
N GLN A 44 -3.41 -0.63 8.84
CA GLN A 44 -3.40 0.81 9.12
C GLN A 44 -4.78 1.44 8.87
N ALA A 45 -5.45 1.05 7.79
CA ALA A 45 -6.80 1.54 7.47
C ALA A 45 -7.83 1.22 8.56
N LYS A 46 -7.78 0.06 9.22
CA LYS A 46 -8.65 -0.27 10.37
C LYS A 46 -8.51 0.71 11.52
N GLN A 47 -7.39 1.39 11.65
CA GLN A 47 -7.11 2.44 12.62
C GLN A 47 -7.30 3.85 12.04
N ALA A 48 -7.82 3.96 10.81
CA ALA A 48 -7.95 5.20 10.04
C ALA A 48 -6.59 5.92 9.80
N HIS A 49 -5.49 5.19 9.72
CA HIS A 49 -4.14 5.72 9.51
C HIS A 49 -3.66 5.54 8.06
N SER A 50 -2.75 6.41 7.62
CA SER A 50 -1.90 6.17 6.45
C SER A 50 -0.94 5.01 6.71
N LEU A 51 -0.37 4.44 5.63
CA LEU A 51 0.55 3.30 5.73
C LEU A 51 1.76 3.56 6.65
N ASP A 52 2.28 4.79 6.67
CA ASP A 52 3.37 5.21 7.53
C ASP A 52 2.92 5.71 8.92
N GLY A 53 1.61 5.66 9.22
CA GLY A 53 1.02 6.06 10.48
C GLY A 53 0.97 7.57 10.77
N LYS A 54 1.51 8.43 9.88
CA LYS A 54 1.63 9.87 10.15
C LYS A 54 0.36 10.66 9.89
N VAL A 55 -0.52 10.17 9.02
CA VAL A 55 -1.81 10.80 8.73
C VAL A 55 -2.93 9.97 9.34
N VAL A 56 -3.78 10.62 10.10
CA VAL A 56 -5.00 10.03 10.69
C VAL A 56 -6.19 10.65 10.00
N LEU A 57 -7.01 9.83 9.34
CA LEU A 57 -8.22 10.29 8.65
C LEU A 57 -9.15 11.01 9.62
N GLU A 58 -9.81 12.06 9.16
CA GLU A 58 -10.71 12.97 9.92
C GLU A 58 -10.06 13.70 11.10
N LYS A 59 -8.74 13.55 11.30
CA LYS A 59 -7.98 14.27 12.35
C LYS A 59 -6.88 15.16 11.76
N THR A 60 -6.06 14.62 10.86
CA THR A 60 -4.95 15.35 10.23
C THR A 60 -5.47 16.31 9.16
N THR A 61 -5.02 17.57 9.16
CA THR A 61 -5.38 18.55 8.14
C THR A 61 -4.42 18.52 6.96
N LEU A 62 -4.83 19.03 5.79
CA LEU A 62 -3.96 19.15 4.61
C LEU A 62 -2.73 20.04 4.90
N ALA A 63 -2.86 21.08 5.72
CA ALA A 63 -1.72 21.90 6.13
C ALA A 63 -0.67 21.10 6.93
N GLN A 64 -1.13 20.17 7.80
CA GLN A 64 -0.22 19.27 8.52
C GLN A 64 0.43 18.25 7.58
N VAL A 65 -0.32 17.72 6.61
CA VAL A 65 0.23 16.85 5.55
C VAL A 65 1.32 17.59 4.76
N HIS A 66 1.04 18.81 4.31
CA HIS A 66 2.01 19.62 3.57
C HIS A 66 3.29 19.84 4.36
N LYS A 67 3.16 20.17 5.65
CA LYS A 67 4.33 20.34 6.55
C LYS A 67 5.14 19.05 6.69
N ALA A 68 4.47 17.89 6.78
CA ALA A 68 5.13 16.60 7.00
C ALA A 68 5.82 16.07 5.74
N TYR A 69 5.22 16.25 4.55
CA TYR A 69 5.66 15.60 3.32
C TYR A 69 6.14 16.54 2.23
N LYS A 70 6.03 17.88 2.44
CA LYS A 70 6.36 18.90 1.43
C LYS A 70 5.71 18.62 0.06
N GLY A 71 4.49 18.04 0.09
CA GLY A 71 3.79 17.59 -1.10
C GLY A 71 3.23 18.73 -1.93
N GLU A 72 2.95 18.42 -3.19
CA GLU A 72 2.32 19.35 -4.16
C GLU A 72 0.79 19.15 -4.18
N LYS A 73 0.07 20.14 -4.71
CA LYS A 73 -1.38 20.07 -4.88
C LYS A 73 -1.76 18.89 -5.79
N SER A 74 -2.63 18.01 -5.32
CA SER A 74 -3.15 16.88 -6.08
C SER A 74 -4.42 17.30 -6.84
N SER A 75 -4.36 17.29 -8.19
CA SER A 75 -5.52 17.63 -9.03
C SER A 75 -6.25 16.42 -9.59
N ASN A 76 -5.61 15.24 -9.69
CA ASN A 76 -6.11 14.14 -10.51
C ASN A 76 -6.74 12.98 -9.73
N TRP A 77 -6.40 12.83 -8.45
CA TRP A 77 -6.84 11.70 -7.63
C TRP A 77 -7.94 12.05 -6.62
N CYS A 78 -8.05 13.33 -6.26
CA CYS A 78 -9.05 13.78 -5.33
C CYS A 78 -10.26 14.32 -6.09
N GLN A 79 -11.34 13.55 -6.18
CA GLN A 79 -12.58 13.90 -6.90
C GLN A 79 -13.17 15.24 -6.48
N SER A 80 -12.97 15.64 -5.23
CA SER A 80 -13.35 16.95 -4.70
C SER A 80 -12.42 18.09 -5.09
N GLY A 81 -11.33 17.81 -5.80
CA GLY A 81 -10.36 18.83 -6.23
C GLY A 81 -9.52 19.44 -5.11
N ASN A 82 -9.66 18.99 -3.86
CA ASN A 82 -8.88 19.48 -2.73
C ASN A 82 -8.02 18.36 -2.14
N GLY A 83 -6.72 18.41 -2.35
CA GLY A 83 -5.80 17.40 -1.86
C GLY A 83 -4.34 17.70 -2.14
N LEU A 84 -3.48 16.93 -1.51
CA LEU A 84 -2.03 16.98 -1.66
C LEU A 84 -1.47 15.64 -2.10
N ALA A 85 -0.50 15.64 -2.99
CA ALA A 85 0.29 14.47 -3.35
C ALA A 85 1.60 14.45 -2.55
N SER A 86 2.10 13.26 -2.19
CA SER A 86 3.47 13.10 -1.74
C SER A 86 4.47 13.48 -2.85
N ALA A 87 5.71 13.82 -2.49
CA ALA A 87 6.74 14.26 -3.45
C ALA A 87 7.00 13.22 -4.55
N ASP A 88 6.91 11.93 -4.21
CA ASP A 88 7.02 10.81 -5.15
C ASP A 88 5.71 10.47 -5.87
N ARG A 89 4.62 11.20 -5.57
CA ARG A 89 3.26 11.00 -6.08
C ARG A 89 2.68 9.60 -5.84
N ALA A 90 3.25 8.83 -4.94
CA ALA A 90 2.77 7.51 -4.57
C ALA A 90 1.52 7.55 -3.68
N LEU A 91 1.33 8.66 -2.97
CA LEU A 91 0.22 8.91 -2.04
C LEU A 91 -0.48 10.23 -2.38
N HIS A 92 -1.81 10.21 -2.34
CA HIS A 92 -2.63 11.41 -2.46
C HIS A 92 -3.56 11.49 -1.26
N TYR A 93 -3.53 12.61 -0.58
CA TYR A 93 -4.33 12.90 0.60
C TYR A 93 -5.47 13.82 0.21
N CYS A 94 -6.69 13.32 0.26
CA CYS A 94 -7.88 14.02 -0.22
C CYS A 94 -8.72 14.55 0.94
N SER A 95 -9.32 15.71 0.73
CA SER A 95 -10.18 16.40 1.69
C SER A 95 -11.43 16.96 1.02
N THR A 96 -12.33 17.53 1.81
CA THR A 96 -13.55 18.18 1.32
C THR A 96 -13.21 19.43 0.52
N TYR A 97 -13.88 19.60 -0.63
CA TYR A 97 -13.72 20.78 -1.50
C TYR A 97 -14.17 22.08 -0.81
N GLY A 98 -13.46 23.16 -1.13
CA GLY A 98 -13.83 24.52 -0.66
C GLY A 98 -13.42 24.84 0.78
N VAL A 99 -12.80 23.89 1.50
CA VAL A 99 -12.27 24.13 2.86
C VAL A 99 -10.79 24.50 2.78
N LYS A 100 -10.38 25.58 3.50
CA LYS A 100 -8.96 25.98 3.57
C LYS A 100 -8.11 24.88 4.20
N ASP A 101 -6.89 24.64 3.69
CA ASP A 101 -5.98 23.55 4.08
C ASP A 101 -5.76 23.44 5.60
N ALA A 102 -5.74 24.57 6.32
CA ALA A 102 -5.60 24.58 7.78
C ALA A 102 -6.78 23.92 8.53
N LYS A 103 -7.96 23.83 7.89
CA LYS A 103 -9.18 23.23 8.45
C LYS A 103 -9.63 21.98 7.68
N ALA A 104 -9.11 21.77 6.48
CA ALA A 104 -9.47 20.67 5.58
C ALA A 104 -8.86 19.37 6.10
N LYS A 105 -9.66 18.55 6.79
CA LYS A 105 -9.24 17.24 7.28
C LYS A 105 -9.11 16.24 6.14
N VAL A 106 -8.12 15.38 6.20
CA VAL A 106 -7.96 14.27 5.26
C VAL A 106 -9.06 13.25 5.49
N SER A 107 -9.95 13.08 4.52
CA SER A 107 -11.06 12.12 4.56
C SER A 107 -10.78 10.85 3.75
N ALA A 108 -9.78 10.92 2.85
CA ALA A 108 -9.37 9.76 2.07
C ALA A 108 -7.89 9.82 1.70
N ILE A 109 -7.30 8.62 1.51
CA ILE A 109 -5.91 8.44 1.02
C ILE A 109 -5.98 7.55 -0.21
N VAL A 110 -5.34 7.99 -1.30
CA VAL A 110 -5.17 7.17 -2.51
C VAL A 110 -3.73 6.73 -2.60
N TYR A 111 -3.53 5.44 -2.80
CA TYR A 111 -2.24 4.82 -3.11
C TYR A 111 -2.18 4.54 -4.62
N ASP A 112 -1.09 4.94 -5.26
CA ASP A 112 -0.80 4.62 -6.66
C ASP A 112 0.25 3.49 -6.70
N PRO A 113 -0.14 2.23 -6.99
CA PRO A 113 0.80 1.11 -7.04
C PRO A 113 1.90 1.30 -8.07
N LYS A 114 1.59 1.96 -9.21
CA LYS A 114 2.55 2.20 -10.28
C LYS A 114 3.71 3.09 -9.85
N GLN A 115 3.43 4.13 -9.05
CA GLN A 115 4.49 5.02 -8.54
C GLN A 115 5.44 4.31 -7.58
N VAL A 116 4.97 3.32 -6.83
CA VAL A 116 5.82 2.46 -5.98
C VAL A 116 6.33 1.21 -6.72
N LYS A 117 6.26 1.20 -8.07
CA LYS A 117 6.73 0.11 -8.94
C LYS A 117 6.12 -1.26 -8.61
N ARG A 118 4.84 -1.29 -8.25
CA ARG A 118 4.09 -2.50 -7.96
C ARG A 118 3.05 -2.78 -9.04
N THR A 119 2.91 -4.05 -9.40
CA THR A 119 1.86 -4.52 -10.30
C THR A 119 0.97 -5.49 -9.54
N ILE A 120 -0.07 -4.95 -8.91
CA ILE A 120 -0.98 -5.70 -8.06
C ILE A 120 -2.05 -6.37 -8.92
N THR A 121 -2.15 -7.68 -8.86
CA THR A 121 -3.17 -8.47 -9.57
C THR A 121 -4.41 -8.69 -8.70
N VAL A 122 -5.56 -8.93 -9.35
CA VAL A 122 -6.80 -9.31 -8.64
C VAL A 122 -6.64 -10.61 -7.85
N LYS A 123 -5.77 -11.53 -8.28
CA LYS A 123 -5.44 -12.75 -7.52
C LYS A 123 -4.79 -12.41 -6.18
N GLU A 124 -3.83 -11.50 -6.16
CA GLU A 124 -3.15 -11.04 -4.95
C GLU A 124 -4.11 -10.27 -4.02
N VAL A 125 -5.00 -9.46 -4.59
CA VAL A 125 -6.08 -8.81 -3.82
C VAL A 125 -6.95 -9.85 -3.10
N LYS A 126 -7.39 -10.89 -3.79
CA LYS A 126 -8.21 -11.95 -3.19
C LYS A 126 -7.47 -12.74 -2.11
N GLN A 127 -6.15 -12.88 -2.23
CA GLN A 127 -5.31 -13.51 -1.19
C GLN A 127 -5.12 -12.58 0.02
N ALA A 128 -4.89 -11.29 -0.20
CA ALA A 128 -4.74 -10.31 0.88
C ALA A 128 -6.08 -10.00 1.57
N TYR A 129 -7.17 -9.95 0.79
CA TYR A 129 -8.51 -9.55 1.21
C TYR A 129 -9.56 -10.60 0.79
N PRO A 130 -9.66 -11.74 1.48
CA PRO A 130 -10.60 -12.81 1.09
C PRO A 130 -12.08 -12.38 1.07
N THR A 131 -12.43 -11.34 1.82
CA THR A 131 -13.80 -10.78 1.91
C THR A 131 -14.08 -9.68 0.90
N ALA A 132 -13.12 -9.32 0.04
CA ALA A 132 -13.30 -8.26 -0.96
C ALA A 132 -14.42 -8.60 -1.94
N LYS A 133 -15.36 -7.67 -2.13
CA LYS A 133 -16.51 -7.79 -3.03
C LYS A 133 -16.21 -7.06 -4.34
N LEU A 134 -16.41 -7.72 -5.48
CA LEU A 134 -16.23 -7.13 -6.80
C LEU A 134 -17.55 -6.52 -7.29
N ASP A 135 -17.53 -5.23 -7.56
CA ASP A 135 -18.55 -4.54 -8.38
C ASP A 135 -18.07 -4.52 -9.83
N LYS A 136 -18.77 -5.27 -10.69
CA LYS A 136 -18.43 -5.39 -12.12
C LYS A 136 -18.82 -4.16 -12.91
N THR A 137 -19.78 -3.37 -12.45
CA THR A 137 -20.27 -2.16 -13.14
C THR A 137 -19.22 -1.06 -13.09
N PHE A 138 -18.59 -0.89 -11.92
CA PHE A 138 -17.59 0.16 -11.71
C PHE A 138 -16.14 -0.35 -11.77
N ASN A 139 -15.90 -1.64 -12.00
CA ASN A 139 -14.58 -2.27 -11.95
C ASN A 139 -13.84 -1.99 -10.62
N VAL A 140 -14.53 -2.15 -9.49
CA VAL A 140 -13.99 -1.86 -8.16
C VAL A 140 -14.14 -3.09 -7.27
N MET A 141 -13.09 -3.42 -6.53
CA MET A 141 -13.20 -4.34 -5.39
C MET A 141 -13.28 -3.52 -4.09
N THR A 142 -14.19 -3.89 -3.21
CA THR A 142 -14.40 -3.18 -1.94
C THR A 142 -14.15 -4.09 -0.75
N VAL A 143 -13.39 -3.58 0.22
CA VAL A 143 -13.20 -4.17 1.55
C VAL A 143 -13.76 -3.19 2.57
N SER A 144 -14.84 -3.58 3.25
CA SER A 144 -15.51 -2.71 4.22
C SER A 144 -15.06 -3.02 5.64
N SER A 145 -14.92 -1.98 6.45
CA SER A 145 -14.71 -2.06 7.89
C SER A 145 -15.62 -1.05 8.63
N LYS A 146 -15.55 -1.04 9.96
CA LYS A 146 -16.38 -0.13 10.78
C LYS A 146 -16.06 1.34 10.53
N GLN A 147 -14.79 1.70 10.32
CA GLN A 147 -14.36 3.10 10.23
C GLN A 147 -14.03 3.53 8.80
N VAL A 148 -13.57 2.61 7.97
CA VAL A 148 -13.12 2.93 6.61
C VAL A 148 -13.56 1.87 5.63
N ASN A 149 -13.69 2.29 4.37
CA ASN A 149 -13.77 1.40 3.22
C ASN A 149 -12.47 1.49 2.39
N ILE A 150 -12.01 0.36 1.87
CA ILE A 150 -10.92 0.28 0.91
C ILE A 150 -11.51 -0.07 -0.44
N TYR A 151 -11.30 0.79 -1.43
CA TYR A 151 -11.73 0.61 -2.81
C TYR A 151 -10.50 0.37 -3.68
N LEU A 152 -10.47 -0.76 -4.36
CA LEU A 152 -9.40 -1.12 -5.29
C LEU A 152 -9.96 -0.95 -6.71
N ASN A 153 -9.59 0.14 -7.37
CA ASN A 153 -10.01 0.41 -8.74
C ASN A 153 -9.21 -0.46 -9.70
N LEU A 154 -9.91 -1.18 -10.56
CA LEU A 154 -9.33 -2.13 -11.49
C LEU A 154 -9.22 -1.52 -12.89
N ASN A 155 -8.30 -2.04 -13.71
CA ASN A 155 -8.26 -1.78 -15.12
C ASN A 155 -9.50 -2.36 -15.85
N SER A 156 -9.67 -2.06 -17.14
CA SER A 156 -10.86 -2.44 -17.93
C SER A 156 -11.09 -3.95 -18.00
N ASP A 157 -10.03 -4.75 -18.06
CA ASP A 157 -10.10 -6.21 -18.10
C ASP A 157 -10.16 -6.88 -16.71
N ARG A 158 -10.11 -6.08 -15.63
CA ARG A 158 -10.20 -6.50 -14.23
C ARG A 158 -9.10 -7.46 -13.80
N THR A 159 -7.92 -7.33 -14.36
CA THR A 159 -6.77 -8.16 -14.02
C THR A 159 -5.82 -7.50 -13.03
N GLN A 160 -5.78 -6.16 -12.99
CA GLN A 160 -4.83 -5.38 -12.22
C GLN A 160 -5.50 -4.22 -11.46
N VAL A 161 -4.89 -3.85 -10.33
CA VAL A 161 -5.28 -2.68 -9.53
C VAL A 161 -4.55 -1.44 -10.05
N MET A 162 -5.32 -0.43 -10.40
CA MET A 162 -4.82 0.87 -10.87
C MET A 162 -4.62 1.86 -9.73
N SER A 163 -5.47 1.79 -8.70
CA SER A 163 -5.34 2.61 -7.49
C SER A 163 -6.06 1.98 -6.32
N ILE A 164 -5.65 2.34 -5.11
CA ILE A 164 -6.27 1.91 -3.86
C ILE A 164 -6.70 3.16 -3.11
N LEU A 165 -8.01 3.32 -2.91
CA LEU A 165 -8.59 4.41 -2.13
C LEU A 165 -9.00 3.89 -0.75
N VAL A 166 -8.44 4.46 0.29
CA VAL A 166 -8.86 4.27 1.69
C VAL A 166 -9.68 5.50 2.06
N LYS A 167 -10.97 5.32 2.32
CA LYS A 167 -11.92 6.41 2.61
C LYS A 167 -12.57 6.19 3.97
N TYR A 168 -12.66 7.26 4.78
CA TYR A 168 -13.44 7.26 6.03
C TYR A 168 -14.93 7.18 5.73
N ASN A 169 -15.69 6.44 6.58
CA ASN A 169 -17.14 6.21 6.42
C ASN A 169 -17.96 7.41 6.85
#